data_6909bc86cc94c80b5538bb807eded439
#
_entry.id   6909bc86cc94c80b5538bb807eded439
#
_cell.length_a   1.000
_cell.length_b   1.000
_cell.length_c   1.000
_cell.angle_alpha   90.00
_cell.angle_beta   90.00
_cell.angle_gamma   90.00
#
_symmetry.space_group_name_H-M   'P 1'
#
loop_
_entity.id
_entity.type
_entity.pdbx_description
1 polymer ?
#
loop_
_entity_poly.entity_id
_entity_poly.type
_entity_poly.pdbx_seq_one_letter_code
_entity_poly.pdbx_strand_id
1 'polypeptide(L)'
;MLSEILKNQIKERADQRDAEYEMKTVNLVQEAIYGGHFWALPWEMTGVMHDHVDDPKKVRAVVDILDMWTFIERAYARFSSAEKAEVETGVGILGKNPKFHGFDGNNETEYMGIARFLVEQLGRFQDFKGRDLNSHSPAVARHMRMASRFQNIRRNLIGREMSPSEMISVLKSERD
;
A
#
# COMPACT_ATOMS: atom_id res chain seq x y z
N MET A 1 3.17 -1.06 26.30
CA MET A 1 2.25 0.10 26.25
C MET A 1 0.94 -0.20 25.51
N LEU A 2 0.94 -0.53 24.19
CA LEU A 2 -0.30 -0.85 23.45
C LEU A 2 -1.04 -2.08 24.00
N SER A 3 -0.32 -3.13 24.39
CA SER A 3 -0.93 -4.34 24.95
C SER A 3 -1.58 -4.11 26.32
N GLU A 4 -1.04 -3.21 27.14
CA GLU A 4 -1.64 -2.87 28.44
C GLU A 4 -2.89 -2.00 28.29
N ILE A 5 -2.91 -1.09 27.31
CA ILE A 5 -4.10 -0.29 27.00
C ILE A 5 -5.24 -1.22 26.53
N LEU A 6 -4.95 -2.16 25.61
CA LEU A 6 -5.90 -3.16 25.16
C LEU A 6 -6.39 -4.05 26.33
N LYS A 7 -5.50 -4.52 27.17
CA LYS A 7 -5.84 -5.31 28.35
C LYS A 7 -6.75 -4.56 29.33
N ASN A 8 -6.52 -3.28 29.51
CA ASN A 8 -7.37 -2.44 30.39
C ASN A 8 -8.75 -2.19 29.75
N GLN A 9 -8.80 -1.93 28.45
CA GLN A 9 -10.07 -1.75 27.73
C GLN A 9 -10.94 -3.03 27.72
N ILE A 10 -10.32 -4.20 27.63
CA ILE A 10 -11.00 -5.49 27.69
C ILE A 10 -11.57 -5.71 29.09
N LYS A 11 -10.80 -5.42 30.14
CA LYS A 11 -11.26 -5.53 31.54
C LYS A 11 -12.45 -4.62 31.87
N GLU A 12 -12.56 -3.48 31.22
CA GLU A 12 -13.63 -2.49 31.46
C GLU A 12 -14.93 -2.80 30.73
N ARG A 13 -14.93 -3.63 29.68
CA ARG A 13 -16.06 -3.81 28.76
C ARG A 13 -16.73 -5.17 28.76
N ALA A 14 -16.11 -6.21 29.29
CA ALA A 14 -16.57 -7.56 29.12
C ALA A 14 -17.17 -8.17 30.39
N ASP A 15 -18.17 -9.03 30.18
CA ASP A 15 -18.59 -10.01 31.19
C ASP A 15 -17.38 -10.90 31.53
N GLN A 16 -17.23 -11.36 32.79
CA GLN A 16 -15.97 -11.97 33.26
C GLN A 16 -15.42 -13.11 32.39
N ARG A 17 -16.28 -13.89 31.73
CA ARG A 17 -15.87 -14.99 30.84
C ARG A 17 -15.27 -14.50 29.52
N ASP A 18 -15.87 -13.46 28.95
CA ASP A 18 -15.41 -12.91 27.66
C ASP A 18 -14.09 -12.17 27.87
N ALA A 19 -13.93 -11.47 29.00
CA ALA A 19 -12.68 -10.80 29.35
C ALA A 19 -11.51 -11.77 29.54
N GLU A 20 -11.75 -12.94 30.14
CA GLU A 20 -10.70 -13.94 30.33
C GLU A 20 -10.25 -14.55 28.98
N TYR A 21 -11.20 -14.87 28.09
CA TYR A 21 -10.91 -15.39 26.76
C TYR A 21 -10.13 -14.37 25.89
N GLU A 22 -10.61 -13.12 25.85
CA GLU A 22 -9.94 -12.06 25.11
C GLU A 22 -8.52 -11.78 25.66
N MET A 23 -8.36 -11.79 26.99
CA MET A 23 -7.06 -11.62 27.64
C MET A 23 -6.08 -12.75 27.28
N LYS A 24 -6.55 -14.00 27.24
CA LYS A 24 -5.75 -15.15 26.82
C LYS A 24 -5.29 -14.98 25.37
N THR A 25 -6.18 -14.56 24.48
CA THR A 25 -5.88 -14.33 23.07
C THR A 25 -4.85 -13.22 22.88
N VAL A 26 -5.00 -12.08 23.58
CA VAL A 26 -4.04 -10.98 23.52
C VAL A 26 -2.65 -11.42 24.02
N ASN A 27 -2.60 -12.18 25.10
CA ASN A 27 -1.33 -12.70 25.62
C ASN A 27 -0.67 -13.64 24.64
N LEU A 28 -1.43 -14.56 24.04
CA LEU A 28 -0.90 -15.49 23.03
C LEU A 28 -0.35 -14.76 21.82
N VAL A 29 -1.08 -13.78 21.28
CA VAL A 29 -0.61 -12.96 20.16
C VAL A 29 0.68 -12.21 20.51
N GLN A 30 0.73 -11.65 21.71
CA GLN A 30 1.92 -10.96 22.21
C GLN A 30 3.12 -11.89 22.32
N GLU A 31 2.96 -13.06 22.95
CA GLU A 31 4.00 -14.08 23.07
C GLU A 31 4.48 -14.60 21.72
N ALA A 32 3.53 -14.85 20.79
CA ALA A 32 3.86 -15.29 19.44
C ALA A 32 4.67 -14.24 18.67
N ILE A 33 4.35 -12.94 18.81
CA ILE A 33 5.08 -11.85 18.16
C ILE A 33 6.48 -11.70 18.74
N TYR A 34 6.62 -11.61 20.07
CA TYR A 34 7.92 -11.40 20.71
C TYR A 34 8.82 -12.62 20.65
N GLY A 35 8.25 -13.82 20.69
CA GLY A 35 8.98 -15.08 20.60
C GLY A 35 9.23 -15.58 19.17
N GLY A 36 8.64 -14.92 18.15
CA GLY A 36 8.73 -15.38 16.76
C GLY A 36 7.93 -16.65 16.47
N HIS A 37 6.94 -16.99 17.33
CA HIS A 37 6.13 -18.21 17.22
C HIS A 37 4.86 -18.00 16.38
N PHE A 38 4.98 -17.35 15.24
CA PHE A 38 3.84 -17.04 14.35
C PHE A 38 3.04 -18.26 13.91
N TRP A 39 3.67 -19.44 13.89
CA TRP A 39 3.02 -20.71 13.57
C TRP A 39 1.89 -21.09 14.56
N ALA A 40 1.92 -20.56 15.79
CA ALA A 40 0.91 -20.86 16.80
C ALA A 40 -0.41 -20.09 16.55
N LEU A 41 -0.37 -18.94 15.87
CA LEU A 41 -1.54 -18.11 15.66
C LEU A 41 -2.64 -18.82 14.83
N PRO A 42 -2.35 -19.49 13.69
CA PRO A 42 -3.36 -20.22 12.94
C PRO A 42 -4.01 -21.36 13.72
N TRP A 43 -3.31 -21.95 14.68
CA TRP A 43 -3.84 -23.05 15.48
C TRP A 43 -4.89 -22.60 16.49
N GLU A 44 -4.67 -21.45 17.12
CA GLU A 44 -5.58 -20.89 18.12
C GLU A 44 -6.65 -19.97 17.52
N MET A 45 -6.35 -19.36 16.40
CA MET A 45 -7.24 -18.41 15.71
C MET A 45 -7.91 -19.05 14.48
N THR A 46 -8.23 -20.36 14.58
CA THR A 46 -8.98 -21.09 13.55
C THR A 46 -10.29 -20.40 13.27
N GLY A 47 -10.66 -19.90 12.26
CA GLY A 47 -11.87 -19.11 11.96
C GLY A 47 -11.60 -17.61 11.71
N VAL A 48 -10.44 -17.11 12.15
CA VAL A 48 -9.96 -15.75 11.82
C VAL A 48 -8.78 -15.83 10.87
N MET A 49 -7.84 -16.75 11.11
CA MET A 49 -6.71 -17.02 10.24
C MET A 49 -6.94 -18.34 9.49
N HIS A 50 -7.77 -18.30 8.46
CA HIS A 50 -7.87 -19.41 7.51
C HIS A 50 -6.52 -19.61 6.82
N ASP A 51 -6.35 -20.67 6.04
CA ASP A 51 -5.13 -21.06 5.30
C ASP A 51 -4.54 -19.94 4.40
N HIS A 52 -4.58 -18.73 4.92
CA HIS A 52 -4.04 -17.54 4.24
C HIS A 52 -2.53 -17.58 4.36
N VAL A 53 -1.88 -17.72 3.23
CA VAL A 53 -0.43 -17.54 3.11
C VAL A 53 -0.21 -16.15 2.52
N ASP A 54 0.42 -15.30 3.31
CA ASP A 54 0.88 -14.00 2.81
C ASP A 54 1.73 -14.18 1.55
N ASP A 55 1.46 -13.40 0.52
CA ASP A 55 2.31 -13.33 -0.67
C ASP A 55 3.25 -12.11 -0.60
N PRO A 56 4.49 -12.30 -0.13
CA PRO A 56 5.46 -11.21 -0.01
C PRO A 56 5.73 -10.51 -1.36
N LYS A 57 5.49 -11.18 -2.48
CA LYS A 57 5.66 -10.59 -3.82
C LYS A 57 4.56 -9.58 -4.11
N LYS A 58 3.31 -9.85 -3.70
CA LYS A 58 2.21 -8.90 -3.84
C LYS A 58 2.43 -7.68 -2.94
N VAL A 59 2.85 -7.89 -1.70
CA VAL A 59 3.19 -6.77 -0.80
C VAL A 59 4.27 -5.89 -1.39
N ARG A 60 5.36 -6.49 -1.89
CA ARG A 60 6.44 -5.75 -2.55
C ARG A 60 5.96 -5.00 -3.79
N ALA A 61 5.15 -5.63 -4.63
CA ALA A 61 4.58 -5.00 -5.81
C ALA A 61 3.74 -3.76 -5.44
N VAL A 62 2.90 -3.86 -4.41
CA VAL A 62 2.11 -2.71 -3.93
C VAL A 62 3.01 -1.59 -3.41
N VAL A 63 4.04 -1.92 -2.62
CA VAL A 63 5.01 -0.93 -2.12
C VAL A 63 5.71 -0.23 -3.28
N ASP A 64 6.21 -0.97 -4.28
CA ASP A 64 6.89 -0.39 -5.44
C ASP A 64 5.95 0.51 -6.27
N ILE A 65 4.69 0.12 -6.41
CA ILE A 65 3.66 0.92 -7.11
C ILE A 65 3.35 2.21 -6.34
N LEU A 66 3.15 2.14 -5.03
CA LEU A 66 2.87 3.32 -4.21
C LEU A 66 4.08 4.26 -4.14
N ASP A 67 5.31 3.73 -4.04
CA ASP A 67 6.53 4.55 -4.10
C ASP A 67 6.60 5.29 -5.44
N MET A 68 6.46 4.59 -6.55
CA MET A 68 6.45 5.20 -7.89
C MET A 68 5.42 6.34 -8.00
N TRP A 69 4.18 6.09 -7.61
CA TRP A 69 3.13 7.10 -7.71
C TRP A 69 3.36 8.29 -6.77
N THR A 70 3.96 8.07 -5.60
CA THR A 70 4.39 9.15 -4.71
C THR A 70 5.36 10.09 -5.43
N PHE A 71 6.35 9.53 -6.13
CA PHE A 71 7.31 10.34 -6.89
C PHE A 71 6.66 11.07 -8.08
N ILE A 72 5.80 10.38 -8.83
CA ILE A 72 5.08 10.99 -9.97
C ILE A 72 4.23 12.16 -9.50
N GLU A 73 3.36 11.97 -8.51
CA GLU A 73 2.44 13.00 -8.07
C GLU A 73 3.16 14.19 -7.43
N ARG A 74 4.19 13.95 -6.62
CA ARG A 74 4.99 15.00 -5.99
C ARG A 74 5.75 15.83 -7.02
N ALA A 75 6.39 15.18 -7.99
CA ALA A 75 7.09 15.89 -9.06
C ALA A 75 6.12 16.70 -9.92
N TYR A 76 5.01 16.10 -10.35
CA TYR A 76 4.00 16.78 -11.15
C TYR A 76 3.40 18.01 -10.45
N ALA A 77 3.19 17.92 -9.13
CA ALA A 77 2.69 19.06 -8.36
C ALA A 77 3.63 20.29 -8.40
N ARG A 78 4.94 20.05 -8.56
CA ARG A 78 5.97 21.11 -8.62
C ARG A 78 6.29 21.58 -10.02
N PHE A 79 5.87 20.88 -11.06
CA PHE A 79 6.11 21.26 -12.43
C PHE A 79 5.46 22.61 -12.78
N SER A 80 6.20 23.41 -13.52
CA SER A 80 5.70 24.61 -14.20
C SER A 80 4.64 24.24 -15.24
N SER A 81 3.90 25.23 -15.73
CA SER A 81 2.91 25.03 -16.79
C SER A 81 3.53 24.46 -18.07
N ALA A 82 4.76 24.88 -18.41
CA ALA A 82 5.48 24.37 -19.58
C ALA A 82 5.86 22.90 -19.43
N GLU A 83 6.38 22.49 -18.26
CA GLU A 83 6.73 21.10 -17.96
C GLU A 83 5.50 20.20 -17.93
N LYS A 84 4.36 20.67 -17.40
CA LYS A 84 3.08 19.93 -17.44
C LYS A 84 2.60 19.74 -18.88
N ALA A 85 2.71 20.78 -19.72
CA ALA A 85 2.38 20.69 -21.14
C ALA A 85 3.30 19.71 -21.90
N GLU A 86 4.60 19.66 -21.54
CA GLU A 86 5.54 18.67 -22.08
C GLU A 86 5.09 17.23 -21.73
N VAL A 87 4.70 16.97 -20.47
CA VAL A 87 4.22 15.65 -20.05
C VAL A 87 2.92 15.30 -20.78
N GLU A 88 1.96 16.22 -20.88
CA GLU A 88 0.70 16.01 -21.60
C GLU A 88 0.96 15.69 -23.08
N THR A 89 1.84 16.44 -23.72
CA THR A 89 2.24 16.19 -25.11
C THR A 89 2.90 14.82 -25.27
N GLY A 90 3.73 14.43 -24.31
CA GLY A 90 4.49 13.19 -24.34
C GLY A 90 3.63 11.93 -24.18
N VAL A 91 2.60 11.97 -23.33
CA VAL A 91 1.80 10.77 -23.00
C VAL A 91 0.30 10.90 -23.25
N GLY A 92 -0.15 12.06 -23.68
CA GLY A 92 -1.57 12.33 -23.94
C GLY A 92 -2.35 12.55 -22.64
N ILE A 93 -3.59 12.09 -22.61
CA ILE A 93 -4.54 12.36 -21.53
C ILE A 93 -4.04 11.95 -20.13
N LEU A 94 -3.21 10.92 -20.04
CA LEU A 94 -2.59 10.50 -18.80
C LEU A 94 -1.63 11.55 -18.23
N GLY A 95 -0.99 12.34 -19.09
CA GLY A 95 -0.07 13.39 -18.69
C GLY A 95 -0.73 14.66 -18.18
N LYS A 96 -2.05 14.82 -18.43
CA LYS A 96 -2.79 16.01 -18.02
C LYS A 96 -2.95 16.13 -16.50
N ASN A 97 -3.12 15.00 -15.81
CA ASN A 97 -3.23 14.95 -14.35
C ASN A 97 -2.89 13.54 -13.88
N PRO A 98 -1.62 13.14 -13.88
CA PRO A 98 -1.22 11.79 -13.50
C PRO A 98 -1.51 11.56 -12.02
N LYS A 99 -2.44 10.67 -11.74
CA LYS A 99 -2.85 10.29 -10.39
C LYS A 99 -2.96 8.78 -10.23
N PHE A 100 -2.65 8.33 -9.05
CA PHE A 100 -2.93 6.96 -8.63
C PHE A 100 -4.42 6.79 -8.33
N HIS A 101 -5.09 5.96 -9.09
CA HIS A 101 -6.50 5.65 -8.93
C HIS A 101 -6.75 4.35 -8.14
N GLY A 102 -5.69 3.64 -7.75
CA GLY A 102 -5.83 2.41 -7.00
C GLY A 102 -5.78 1.16 -7.85
N PHE A 103 -6.47 0.12 -7.39
CA PHE A 103 -6.57 -1.21 -7.96
C PHE A 103 -8.03 -1.57 -8.19
N ASP A 104 -8.31 -2.54 -9.06
CA ASP A 104 -9.68 -3.00 -9.31
C ASP A 104 -10.27 -3.70 -8.07
N GLY A 105 -11.29 -3.09 -7.49
CA GLY A 105 -11.97 -3.62 -6.32
C GLY A 105 -12.71 -4.96 -6.56
N ASN A 106 -12.89 -5.40 -7.80
CA ASN A 106 -13.51 -6.66 -8.14
C ASN A 106 -12.49 -7.78 -8.43
N ASN A 107 -11.41 -7.45 -9.13
CA ASN A 107 -10.45 -8.44 -9.64
C ASN A 107 -9.07 -8.36 -8.95
N GLU A 108 -8.76 -7.27 -8.26
CA GLU A 108 -7.46 -7.00 -7.65
C GLU A 108 -7.59 -6.67 -6.15
N THR A 109 -8.58 -7.28 -5.48
CA THR A 109 -8.96 -7.00 -4.09
C THR A 109 -7.81 -7.13 -3.10
N GLU A 110 -6.91 -8.10 -3.30
CA GLU A 110 -5.75 -8.29 -2.43
C GLU A 110 -4.78 -7.10 -2.53
N TYR A 111 -4.49 -6.62 -3.73
CA TYR A 111 -3.61 -5.46 -3.93
C TYR A 111 -4.22 -4.21 -3.31
N MET A 112 -5.51 -4.00 -3.50
CA MET A 112 -6.25 -2.90 -2.87
C MET A 112 -6.24 -3.01 -1.35
N GLY A 113 -6.46 -4.22 -0.81
CA GLY A 113 -6.41 -4.50 0.63
C GLY A 113 -5.04 -4.19 1.24
N ILE A 114 -3.96 -4.65 0.60
CA ILE A 114 -2.58 -4.34 1.01
C ILE A 114 -2.32 -2.83 1.00
N ALA A 115 -2.73 -2.13 -0.07
CA ALA A 115 -2.54 -0.68 -0.17
C ALA A 115 -3.29 0.07 0.95
N ARG A 116 -4.56 -0.28 1.19
CA ARG A 116 -5.35 0.29 2.30
C ARG A 116 -4.71 0.03 3.66
N PHE A 117 -4.23 -1.18 3.89
CA PHE A 117 -3.56 -1.52 5.15
C PHE A 117 -2.28 -0.71 5.36
N LEU A 118 -1.45 -0.58 4.32
CA LEU A 118 -0.24 0.25 4.37
C LEU A 118 -0.54 1.71 4.68
N VAL A 119 -1.57 2.27 4.06
CA VAL A 119 -1.91 3.70 4.17
C VAL A 119 -2.63 4.00 5.49
N GLU A 120 -3.68 3.24 5.80
CA GLU A 120 -4.59 3.57 6.90
C GLU A 120 -4.14 2.97 8.25
N GLN A 121 -3.57 1.75 8.24
CA GLN A 121 -3.17 1.07 9.48
C GLN A 121 -1.69 1.29 9.82
N LEU A 122 -0.80 1.14 8.83
CA LEU A 122 0.64 1.30 9.05
C LEU A 122 1.14 2.74 8.91
N GLY A 123 0.29 3.68 8.50
CA GLY A 123 0.66 5.09 8.34
C GLY A 123 1.75 5.32 7.30
N ARG A 124 1.87 4.42 6.30
CA ARG A 124 2.80 4.57 5.17
C ARG A 124 2.11 5.29 4.02
N PHE A 125 2.88 5.87 3.10
CA PHE A 125 2.35 6.49 1.88
C PHE A 125 1.18 7.45 2.13
N GLN A 126 1.32 8.35 3.08
CA GLN A 126 0.26 9.23 3.58
C GLN A 126 -0.31 10.21 2.53
N ASP A 127 0.37 10.40 1.40
CA ASP A 127 -0.14 11.16 0.24
C ASP A 127 -1.42 10.54 -0.35
N PHE A 128 -1.68 9.25 -0.07
CA PHE A 128 -2.86 8.52 -0.53
C PHE A 128 -3.94 8.36 0.53
N LYS A 129 -3.74 8.89 1.75
CA LYS A 129 -4.71 8.76 2.84
C LYS A 129 -6.07 9.36 2.48
N GLY A 130 -7.13 8.62 2.80
CA GLY A 130 -8.51 9.05 2.54
C GLY A 130 -8.96 8.97 1.09
N ARG A 131 -8.15 8.40 0.19
CA ARG A 131 -8.56 8.15 -1.21
C ARG A 131 -9.29 6.82 -1.32
N ASP A 132 -10.20 6.73 -2.31
CA ASP A 132 -10.92 5.49 -2.63
C ASP A 132 -9.95 4.55 -3.32
N LEU A 133 -8.97 4.20 -3.24
CA LEU A 133 -8.00 3.28 -3.89
C LEU A 133 -8.64 2.20 -4.80
N ASN A 134 -9.78 2.50 -5.40
CA ASN A 134 -10.50 1.63 -6.33
C ASN A 134 -10.52 2.25 -7.74
N SER A 135 -9.79 1.63 -8.65
CA SER A 135 -9.70 2.06 -10.05
C SER A 135 -10.90 1.63 -10.91
N HIS A 136 -11.78 0.76 -10.39
CA HIS A 136 -12.91 0.18 -11.10
C HIS A 136 -12.55 -0.52 -12.43
N SER A 137 -11.29 -0.80 -12.65
CA SER A 137 -10.76 -1.52 -13.81
C SER A 137 -9.38 -2.09 -13.50
N PRO A 138 -8.98 -3.23 -14.14
CA PRO A 138 -7.69 -3.86 -13.91
C PRO A 138 -6.53 -2.89 -14.11
N ALA A 139 -5.67 -2.78 -13.11
CA ALA A 139 -4.60 -1.78 -13.06
C ALA A 139 -3.23 -2.36 -12.69
N VAL A 140 -3.17 -3.51 -12.00
CA VAL A 140 -1.93 -4.11 -11.48
C VAL A 140 -0.89 -4.30 -12.58
N ALA A 141 -1.26 -4.93 -13.69
CA ALA A 141 -0.30 -5.24 -14.76
C ALA A 141 0.37 -3.98 -15.33
N ARG A 142 -0.41 -2.92 -15.60
CA ARG A 142 0.13 -1.64 -16.07
C ARG A 142 0.99 -0.96 -15.02
N HIS A 143 0.56 -0.96 -13.76
CA HIS A 143 1.34 -0.37 -12.66
C HIS A 143 2.66 -1.11 -12.46
N MET A 144 2.69 -2.43 -12.60
CA MET A 144 3.93 -3.21 -12.48
C MET A 144 4.92 -2.90 -13.62
N ARG A 145 4.45 -2.73 -14.85
CA ARG A 145 5.32 -2.29 -15.97
C ARG A 145 5.92 -0.91 -15.70
N MET A 146 5.08 0.03 -15.29
CA MET A 146 5.51 1.38 -14.92
C MET A 146 6.51 1.35 -13.76
N ALA A 147 6.23 0.58 -12.70
CA ALA A 147 7.12 0.43 -11.55
C ALA A 147 8.46 -0.18 -11.94
N SER A 148 8.48 -1.18 -12.82
CA SER A 148 9.72 -1.76 -13.34
C SER A 148 10.57 -0.71 -14.09
N ARG A 149 9.95 0.14 -14.91
CA ARG A 149 10.64 1.26 -15.56
C ARG A 149 11.13 2.29 -14.57
N PHE A 150 10.31 2.64 -13.58
CA PHE A 150 10.64 3.59 -12.53
C PHE A 150 11.84 3.14 -11.68
N GLN A 151 11.99 1.86 -11.36
CA GLN A 151 13.11 1.36 -10.55
C GLN A 151 14.48 1.70 -11.15
N ASN A 152 14.59 1.78 -12.47
CA ASN A 152 15.83 2.19 -13.14
C ASN A 152 16.12 3.69 -12.95
N ILE A 153 15.08 4.50 -12.86
CA ILE A 153 15.17 5.96 -12.65
C ILE A 153 15.36 6.26 -11.16
N ARG A 154 14.67 5.52 -10.30
CA ARG A 154 14.62 5.70 -8.83
C ARG A 154 16.01 5.84 -8.19
N ARG A 155 16.96 5.06 -8.67
CA ARG A 155 18.34 5.06 -8.16
C ARG A 155 19.05 6.40 -8.35
N ASN A 156 18.64 7.18 -9.33
CA ASN A 156 19.22 8.46 -9.68
C ASN A 156 18.44 9.66 -9.11
N LEU A 157 17.37 9.43 -8.34
CA LEU A 157 16.54 10.48 -7.73
C LEU A 157 17.00 10.91 -6.32
N ILE A 158 18.25 10.63 -5.96
CA ILE A 158 18.78 11.02 -4.66
C ILE A 158 18.99 12.53 -4.66
N GLY A 159 18.23 13.23 -3.78
CA GLY A 159 18.35 14.69 -3.61
C GLY A 159 17.74 15.54 -4.74
N ARG A 160 17.02 14.93 -5.69
CA ARG A 160 16.30 15.66 -6.75
C ARG A 160 14.92 15.07 -7.04
N GLU A 161 14.11 15.85 -7.68
CA GLU A 161 12.81 15.41 -8.21
C GLU A 161 12.96 14.70 -9.56
N MET A 162 11.92 13.98 -9.94
CA MET A 162 11.77 13.40 -11.28
C MET A 162 11.58 14.50 -12.32
N SER A 163 12.28 14.42 -13.45
CA SER A 163 12.10 15.35 -14.56
C SER A 163 10.88 15.00 -15.42
N PRO A 164 10.37 15.94 -16.26
CA PRO A 164 9.30 15.68 -17.21
C PRO A 164 9.60 14.50 -18.15
N SER A 165 10.81 14.43 -18.69
CA SER A 165 11.22 13.34 -19.59
C SER A 165 11.27 11.99 -18.91
N GLU A 166 11.71 11.91 -17.65
CA GLU A 166 11.69 10.71 -16.84
C GLU A 166 10.25 10.27 -16.54
N MET A 167 9.37 11.23 -16.20
CA MET A 167 7.95 10.96 -15.98
C MET A 167 7.27 10.43 -17.24
N ILE A 168 7.51 11.04 -18.38
CA ILE A 168 7.02 10.56 -19.70
C ILE A 168 7.47 9.14 -19.95
N SER A 169 8.73 8.83 -19.67
CA SER A 169 9.28 7.48 -19.85
C SER A 169 8.56 6.42 -18.98
N VAL A 170 8.21 6.77 -17.74
CA VAL A 170 7.46 5.87 -16.85
C VAL A 170 6.02 5.72 -17.31
N LEU A 171 5.32 6.83 -17.58
CA LEU A 171 3.91 6.82 -17.97
C LEU A 171 3.66 6.11 -19.32
N LYS A 172 4.61 6.22 -20.29
CA LYS A 172 4.52 5.50 -21.58
C LYS A 172 4.53 3.98 -21.42
N SER A 173 5.27 3.46 -20.46
CA SER A 173 5.36 2.01 -20.23
C SER A 173 4.06 1.39 -19.66
N GLU A 174 3.02 2.19 -19.45
CA GLU A 174 1.67 1.67 -19.19
C GLU A 174 1.14 0.83 -20.36
N ARG A 175 1.53 1.18 -21.60
CA ARG A 175 0.98 0.60 -22.83
C ARG A 175 1.81 -0.54 -23.41
N ASP A 176 3.03 -0.73 -22.92
CA ASP A 176 3.93 -1.82 -23.32
C ASP A 176 3.55 -3.14 -22.60
#